data_1fee880beaad8788011730ce83100654
#
_entry.id   1fee880beaad8788011730ce83100654
#
_cell.length_a   1.000
_cell.length_b   1.000
_cell.length_c   1.000
_cell.angle_alpha   90.00
_cell.angle_beta   90.00
_cell.angle_gamma   90.00
#
_symmetry.space_group_name_H-M   'P 1'
#
loop_
_entity.id
_entity.type
_entity.pdbx_description
1 polymer ?
#
loop_
_entity_poly.entity_id
_entity_poly.type
_entity_poly.pdbx_seq_one_letter_code
_entity_poly.pdbx_strand_id
1 'polypeptide(L)'
;KKRLKEILAFCYKFECGLAVILAVILSAGARPLIRVFMKTPEIVDSGVLMLRLQQAGMMFMAVVLVTTCVFQSAGKAMGAFLLSVSRQGVIYGIVIIIASHMIGYHGVLAAQAVSDFLTALMAAILLKHELWSELTDIKRNEEAGKK
;
A
#
# COMPACT_ATOMS: atom_id res chain seq x y z
N LYS A 1 5.11 -13.81 -21.30
CA LYS A 1 4.85 -14.19 -19.90
C LYS A 1 6.08 -13.98 -18.98
N LYS A 2 7.28 -14.42 -19.39
CA LYS A 2 8.54 -14.27 -18.63
C LYS A 2 8.89 -12.78 -18.46
N ARG A 3 8.81 -12.00 -19.54
CA ARG A 3 9.03 -10.55 -19.52
C ARG A 3 8.08 -9.78 -18.61
N LEU A 4 6.78 -10.15 -18.56
CA LEU A 4 5.82 -9.50 -17.67
C LEU A 4 6.19 -9.70 -16.20
N LYS A 5 6.56 -10.92 -15.79
CA LYS A 5 7.02 -11.20 -14.43
C LYS A 5 8.31 -10.45 -14.08
N GLU A 6 9.23 -10.34 -15.03
CA GLU A 6 10.48 -9.60 -14.85
C GLU A 6 10.22 -8.10 -14.66
N ILE A 7 9.32 -7.51 -15.48
CA ILE A 7 8.92 -6.11 -15.37
C ILE A 7 8.22 -5.86 -14.02
N LEU A 8 7.27 -6.72 -13.64
CA LEU A 8 6.58 -6.61 -12.35
C LEU A 8 7.57 -6.69 -11.18
N ALA A 9 8.46 -7.67 -11.20
CA ALA A 9 9.47 -7.82 -10.16
C ALA A 9 10.41 -6.61 -10.08
N PHE A 10 10.75 -6.02 -11.22
CA PHE A 10 11.53 -4.79 -11.28
C PHE A 10 10.76 -3.61 -10.67
N CYS A 11 9.49 -3.41 -11.06
CA CYS A 11 8.65 -2.34 -10.51
C CYS A 11 8.51 -2.45 -8.99
N TYR A 12 8.22 -3.65 -8.47
CA TYR A 12 8.13 -3.86 -7.02
C TYR A 12 9.45 -3.58 -6.31
N LYS A 13 10.58 -4.07 -6.85
CA LYS A 13 11.90 -3.83 -6.25
C LYS A 13 12.28 -2.36 -6.27
N PHE A 14 12.01 -1.67 -7.38
CA PHE A 14 12.31 -0.24 -7.53
C PHE A 14 11.47 0.60 -6.57
N GLU A 15 10.15 0.37 -6.53
CA GLU A 15 9.22 1.11 -5.69
C GLU A 15 9.50 0.86 -4.19
N CYS A 16 9.70 -0.40 -3.80
CA CYS A 16 10.08 -0.74 -2.41
C CYS A 16 11.44 -0.14 -2.04
N GLY A 17 12.42 -0.18 -2.93
CA GLY A 17 13.73 0.44 -2.71
C GLY A 17 13.63 1.94 -2.50
N LEU A 18 12.86 2.63 -3.35
CA LEU A 18 12.60 4.06 -3.23
C LEU A 18 11.88 4.39 -1.93
N ALA A 19 10.84 3.60 -1.58
CA ALA A 19 10.10 3.76 -0.34
C ALA A 19 11.00 3.62 0.90
N VAL A 20 11.91 2.64 0.92
CA VAL A 20 12.88 2.46 2.02
C VAL A 20 13.82 3.65 2.13
N ILE A 21 14.40 4.11 1.01
CA ILE A 21 15.32 5.26 0.99
C ILE A 21 14.61 6.50 1.55
N LEU A 22 13.41 6.80 1.05
CA LEU A 22 12.62 7.95 1.52
C LEU A 22 12.23 7.80 2.98
N ALA A 23 11.82 6.60 3.42
CA ALA A 23 11.47 6.34 4.80
C ALA A 23 12.66 6.58 5.74
N VAL A 24 13.85 6.15 5.37
CA VAL A 24 15.08 6.38 6.17
C VAL A 24 15.41 7.86 6.24
N ILE A 25 15.42 8.56 5.10
CA ILE A 25 15.74 10.00 5.05
C ILE A 25 14.74 10.82 5.87
N LEU A 26 13.45 10.58 5.66
CA LEU A 26 12.39 11.33 6.36
C LEU A 26 12.31 10.98 7.84
N SER A 27 12.54 9.72 8.22
CA SER A 27 12.56 9.32 9.63
C SER A 27 13.77 9.90 10.37
N ALA A 28 14.94 9.96 9.72
CA ALA A 28 16.13 10.59 10.29
C ALA A 28 15.95 12.11 10.44
N GLY A 29 15.33 12.75 9.43
CA GLY A 29 15.03 14.18 9.42
C GLY A 29 13.70 14.57 10.08
N ALA A 30 12.99 13.64 10.72
CA ALA A 30 11.64 13.86 11.25
C ALA A 30 11.58 15.03 12.25
N ARG A 31 12.47 15.09 13.23
CA ARG A 31 12.50 16.16 14.24
C ARG A 31 12.73 17.55 13.65
N PRO A 32 13.79 17.80 12.88
CA PRO A 32 14.01 19.12 12.29
C PRO A 32 12.87 19.49 11.34
N LEU A 33 12.35 18.54 10.57
CA LEU A 33 11.26 18.77 9.64
C LEU A 33 9.98 19.23 10.38
N ILE A 34 9.58 18.55 11.43
CA ILE A 34 8.39 18.92 12.20
C ILE A 34 8.58 20.26 12.93
N ARG A 35 9.79 20.56 13.42
CA ARG A 35 10.10 21.83 14.09
C ARG A 35 9.98 23.06 13.20
N VAL A 36 10.11 22.90 11.89
CA VAL A 36 9.86 23.98 10.92
C VAL A 36 8.39 24.41 10.96
N PHE A 37 7.48 23.46 11.12
CA PHE A 37 6.03 23.71 11.11
C PHE A 37 5.44 23.98 12.49
N MET A 38 6.00 23.35 13.54
CA MET A 38 5.47 23.38 14.91
C MET A 38 6.58 23.64 15.92
N LYS A 39 6.35 24.60 16.83
CA LYS A 39 7.32 25.00 17.85
C LYS A 39 7.09 24.37 19.24
N THR A 40 5.87 23.94 19.51
CA THR A 40 5.49 23.34 20.82
C THR A 40 6.07 21.94 20.97
N PRO A 41 6.87 21.66 22.02
CA PRO A 41 7.59 20.38 22.17
C PRO A 41 6.67 19.15 22.14
N GLU A 42 5.53 19.19 22.81
CA GLU A 42 4.57 18.08 22.88
C GLU A 42 3.97 17.75 21.49
N ILE A 43 3.72 18.79 20.69
CA ILE A 43 3.20 18.63 19.31
C ILE A 43 4.30 18.09 18.39
N VAL A 44 5.56 18.51 18.61
CA VAL A 44 6.71 18.01 17.85
C VAL A 44 6.90 16.51 18.08
N ASP A 45 6.84 16.05 19.32
CA ASP A 45 7.05 14.63 19.64
C ASP A 45 5.92 13.75 19.08
N SER A 46 4.67 14.21 19.16
CA SER A 46 3.53 13.55 18.52
C SER A 46 3.65 13.54 16.99
N GLY A 47 4.07 14.65 16.39
CA GLY A 47 4.29 14.75 14.96
C GLY A 47 5.42 13.84 14.45
N VAL A 48 6.51 13.70 15.21
CA VAL A 48 7.60 12.77 14.89
C VAL A 48 7.11 11.32 14.94
N LEU A 49 6.32 10.95 15.94
CA LEU A 49 5.72 9.62 16.04
C LEU A 49 4.81 9.34 14.83
N MET A 50 3.92 10.28 14.52
CA MET A 50 3.04 10.17 13.36
C MET A 50 3.82 10.00 12.06
N LEU A 51 4.86 10.81 11.84
CA LEU A 51 5.66 10.73 10.63
C LEU A 51 6.35 9.37 10.50
N ARG A 52 6.91 8.83 11.58
CA ARG A 52 7.55 7.52 11.59
C ARG A 52 6.58 6.38 11.34
N LEU A 53 5.40 6.42 11.93
CA LEU A 53 4.34 5.44 11.66
C LEU A 53 3.88 5.49 10.20
N GLN A 54 3.77 6.68 9.63
CA GLN A 54 3.41 6.87 8.23
C GLN A 54 4.50 6.35 7.28
N GLN A 55 5.78 6.54 7.63
CA GLN A 55 6.89 5.95 6.85
C GLN A 55 6.87 4.42 6.87
N ALA A 56 6.52 3.80 8.00
CA ALA A 56 6.34 2.35 8.04
C ALA A 56 5.21 1.87 7.12
N GLY A 57 4.12 2.64 7.02
CA GLY A 57 3.03 2.39 6.08
C GLY A 57 3.42 2.53 4.59
N MET A 58 4.42 3.36 4.27
CA MET A 58 4.84 3.59 2.88
C MET A 58 5.27 2.32 2.14
N MET A 59 5.86 1.36 2.82
CA MET A 59 6.27 0.09 2.21
C MET A 59 5.04 -0.72 1.74
N PHE A 60 3.99 -0.73 2.56
CA PHE A 60 2.74 -1.39 2.20
C PHE A 60 2.02 -0.62 1.09
N MET A 61 2.07 0.70 1.13
CA MET A 61 1.54 1.57 0.08
C MET A 61 2.20 1.32 -1.27
N ALA A 62 3.52 1.12 -1.31
CA ALA A 62 4.26 0.79 -2.53
C ALA A 62 3.69 -0.47 -3.21
N VAL A 63 3.40 -1.52 -2.44
CA VAL A 63 2.78 -2.75 -2.97
C VAL A 63 1.39 -2.47 -3.55
N VAL A 64 0.57 -1.71 -2.84
CA VAL A 64 -0.79 -1.35 -3.31
C VAL A 64 -0.72 -0.54 -4.60
N LEU A 65 0.19 0.43 -4.68
CA LEU A 65 0.34 1.31 -5.84
C LEU A 65 0.73 0.51 -7.10
N VAL A 66 1.77 -0.32 -7.00
CA VAL A 66 2.20 -1.17 -8.12
C VAL A 66 1.08 -2.11 -8.55
N THR A 67 0.38 -2.76 -7.59
CA THR A 67 -0.75 -3.65 -7.88
C THR A 67 -1.89 -2.90 -8.60
N THR A 68 -2.21 -1.70 -8.15
CA THR A 68 -3.24 -0.85 -8.79
C THR A 68 -2.85 -0.50 -10.22
N CYS A 69 -1.60 -0.11 -10.47
CA CYS A 69 -1.08 0.16 -11.81
C CYS A 69 -1.13 -1.07 -12.72
N VAL A 70 -0.86 -2.26 -12.17
CA VAL A 70 -0.97 -3.53 -12.91
C VAL A 70 -2.41 -3.77 -13.35
N PHE A 71 -3.39 -3.60 -12.46
CA PHE A 71 -4.80 -3.74 -12.82
C PHE A 71 -5.26 -2.72 -13.86
N GLN A 72 -4.79 -1.48 -13.75
CA GLN A 72 -5.08 -0.43 -14.73
C GLN A 72 -4.49 -0.79 -16.12
N SER A 73 -3.24 -1.21 -16.16
CA SER A 73 -2.55 -1.59 -17.41
C SER A 73 -3.13 -2.86 -18.05
N ALA A 74 -3.69 -3.76 -17.25
CA ALA A 74 -4.39 -4.96 -17.72
C ALA A 74 -5.83 -4.69 -18.17
N GLY A 75 -6.31 -3.43 -18.14
CA GLY A 75 -7.67 -3.07 -18.47
C GLY A 75 -8.72 -3.46 -17.43
N LYS A 76 -8.28 -3.94 -16.25
CA LYS A 76 -9.16 -4.35 -15.14
C LYS A 76 -9.48 -3.15 -14.23
N ALA A 77 -10.13 -2.15 -14.79
CA ALA A 77 -10.43 -0.89 -14.10
C ALA A 77 -11.20 -1.09 -12.77
N MET A 78 -12.09 -2.09 -12.71
CA MET A 78 -12.85 -2.39 -11.49
C MET A 78 -11.95 -2.84 -10.33
N GLY A 79 -10.93 -3.67 -10.60
CA GLY A 79 -9.96 -4.09 -9.58
C GLY A 79 -9.14 -2.92 -9.05
N ALA A 80 -8.67 -2.04 -9.91
CA ALA A 80 -7.97 -0.83 -9.54
C ALA A 80 -8.85 0.14 -8.74
N PHE A 81 -10.11 0.30 -9.15
CA PHE A 81 -11.10 1.13 -8.46
C PHE A 81 -11.38 0.60 -7.04
N LEU A 82 -11.64 -0.70 -6.91
CA LEU A 82 -11.88 -1.34 -5.62
C LEU A 82 -10.69 -1.16 -4.66
N LEU A 83 -9.46 -1.36 -5.14
CA LEU A 83 -8.26 -1.13 -4.32
C LEU A 83 -8.14 0.31 -3.85
N SER A 84 -8.38 1.27 -4.74
CA SER A 84 -8.29 2.70 -4.42
C SER A 84 -9.35 3.15 -3.42
N VAL A 85 -10.61 2.75 -3.62
CA VAL A 85 -11.72 3.09 -2.72
C VAL A 85 -11.59 2.39 -1.37
N SER A 86 -11.21 1.11 -1.37
CA SER A 86 -11.04 0.36 -0.13
C SER A 86 -9.95 0.96 0.73
N ARG A 87 -8.84 1.39 0.14
CA ARG A 87 -7.70 1.94 0.87
C ARG A 87 -8.05 3.21 1.63
N GLN A 88 -8.56 4.23 0.95
CA GLN A 88 -8.80 5.56 1.54
C GLN A 88 -10.22 5.76 2.07
N GLY A 89 -11.17 4.94 1.62
CA GLY A 89 -12.57 5.06 2.03
C GLY A 89 -12.93 4.05 3.11
N VAL A 90 -13.12 2.80 2.69
CA VAL A 90 -13.74 1.79 3.55
C VAL A 90 -12.81 1.30 4.65
N ILE A 91 -11.61 0.81 4.30
CA ILE A 91 -10.68 0.22 5.28
C ILE A 91 -10.20 1.30 6.25
N TYR A 92 -9.76 2.44 5.73
CA TYR A 92 -9.29 3.54 6.57
C TYR A 92 -10.41 4.06 7.49
N GLY A 93 -11.63 4.24 6.97
CA GLY A 93 -12.78 4.67 7.77
C GLY A 93 -13.13 3.71 8.91
N ILE A 94 -13.13 2.42 8.66
CA ILE A 94 -13.38 1.40 9.69
C ILE A 94 -12.23 1.39 10.71
N VAL A 95 -11.00 1.37 10.25
CA VAL A 95 -9.81 1.30 11.12
C VAL A 95 -9.74 2.54 12.03
N ILE A 96 -9.97 3.75 11.49
CA ILE A 96 -9.89 4.97 12.31
C ILE A 96 -10.98 5.03 13.38
N ILE A 97 -12.20 4.58 13.07
CA ILE A 97 -13.30 4.52 14.05
C ILE A 97 -12.94 3.54 15.18
N ILE A 98 -12.51 2.32 14.83
CA ILE A 98 -12.15 1.29 15.81
C ILE A 98 -10.96 1.76 16.66
N ALA A 99 -9.90 2.24 16.03
CA ALA A 99 -8.67 2.66 16.69
C ALA A 99 -8.89 3.88 17.60
N SER A 100 -9.74 4.82 17.18
CA SER A 100 -10.13 5.99 17.96
C SER A 100 -10.87 5.59 19.26
N HIS A 101 -11.77 4.60 19.16
CA HIS A 101 -12.50 4.11 20.34
C HIS A 101 -11.65 3.27 21.29
N MET A 102 -10.72 2.48 20.78
CA MET A 102 -9.90 1.57 21.60
C MET A 102 -8.68 2.21 22.23
N ILE A 103 -7.98 3.06 21.50
CA ILE A 103 -6.64 3.57 21.85
C ILE A 103 -6.62 5.11 21.90
N GLY A 104 -7.72 5.76 21.53
CA GLY A 104 -7.81 7.21 21.50
C GLY A 104 -6.86 7.86 20.47
N TYR A 105 -6.17 8.92 20.87
CA TYR A 105 -5.33 9.73 20.00
C TYR A 105 -4.20 8.93 19.29
N HIS A 106 -3.52 8.04 20.03
CA HIS A 106 -2.47 7.18 19.46
C HIS A 106 -3.03 6.18 18.44
N GLY A 107 -4.27 5.74 18.62
CA GLY A 107 -4.96 4.88 17.66
C GLY A 107 -5.21 5.60 16.34
N VAL A 108 -5.61 6.86 16.37
CA VAL A 108 -5.78 7.68 15.16
C VAL A 108 -4.46 7.84 14.42
N LEU A 109 -3.34 8.06 15.13
CA LEU A 109 -2.02 8.17 14.53
C LEU A 109 -1.57 6.87 13.83
N ALA A 110 -1.91 5.72 14.40
CA ALA A 110 -1.57 4.41 13.85
C ALA A 110 -2.54 3.93 12.76
N ALA A 111 -3.75 4.48 12.71
CA ALA A 111 -4.83 4.01 11.83
C ALA A 111 -4.42 3.98 10.35
N GLN A 112 -3.64 4.96 9.89
CA GLN A 112 -3.14 5.01 8.51
C GLN A 112 -2.23 3.82 8.19
N ALA A 113 -1.24 3.54 9.04
CA ALA A 113 -0.30 2.44 8.82
C ALA A 113 -1.01 1.07 8.86
N VAL A 114 -1.97 0.89 9.76
CA VAL A 114 -2.79 -0.33 9.86
C VAL A 114 -3.66 -0.48 8.61
N SER A 115 -4.29 0.59 8.15
CA SER A 115 -5.10 0.60 6.93
C SER A 115 -4.26 0.25 5.70
N ASP A 116 -3.06 0.81 5.57
CA ASP A 116 -2.15 0.53 4.46
C ASP A 116 -1.71 -0.94 4.47
N PHE A 117 -1.43 -1.52 5.65
CA PHE A 117 -1.12 -2.94 5.80
C PHE A 117 -2.29 -3.84 5.36
N LEU A 118 -3.50 -3.57 5.84
CA LEU A 118 -4.70 -4.34 5.46
C LEU A 118 -4.99 -4.24 3.97
N THR A 119 -4.83 -3.05 3.39
CA THR A 119 -5.02 -2.86 1.95
C THR A 119 -3.94 -3.57 1.14
N ALA A 120 -2.69 -3.59 1.60
CA ALA A 120 -1.63 -4.33 0.93
C ALA A 120 -1.90 -5.84 0.95
N LEU A 121 -2.43 -6.37 2.05
CA LEU A 121 -2.85 -7.77 2.13
C LEU A 121 -3.97 -8.07 1.15
N MET A 122 -4.99 -7.21 1.07
CA MET A 122 -6.07 -7.33 0.10
C MET A 122 -5.55 -7.25 -1.34
N ALA A 123 -4.64 -6.32 -1.63
CA ALA A 123 -4.02 -6.19 -2.94
C ALA A 123 -3.26 -7.46 -3.36
N ALA A 124 -2.50 -8.06 -2.43
CA ALA A 124 -1.79 -9.30 -2.68
C ALA A 124 -2.74 -10.48 -2.96
N ILE A 125 -3.86 -10.57 -2.23
CA ILE A 125 -4.88 -11.60 -2.45
C ILE A 125 -5.54 -11.42 -3.83
N LEU A 126 -5.93 -10.19 -4.17
CA LEU A 126 -6.54 -9.89 -5.46
C LEU A 126 -5.57 -10.18 -6.62
N LEU A 127 -4.32 -9.76 -6.51
CA LEU A 127 -3.31 -10.02 -7.52
C LEU A 127 -3.08 -11.53 -7.72
N LYS A 128 -3.04 -12.30 -6.63
CA LYS A 128 -2.91 -13.75 -6.69
C LYS A 128 -4.12 -14.40 -7.37
N HIS A 129 -5.32 -13.96 -7.01
CA HIS A 129 -6.56 -14.47 -7.60
C HIS A 129 -6.62 -14.20 -9.11
N GLU A 130 -6.29 -12.98 -9.52
CA GLU A 130 -6.29 -12.58 -10.93
C GLU A 130 -5.22 -13.31 -11.75
N LEU A 131 -4.00 -13.43 -11.23
CA LEU A 131 -2.95 -14.20 -11.89
C LEU A 131 -3.32 -15.67 -12.02
N TRP A 132 -4.03 -16.24 -11.03
CA TRP A 132 -4.49 -17.62 -11.08
C TRP A 132 -5.59 -17.80 -12.14
N SER A 133 -6.57 -16.88 -12.24
CA SER A 133 -7.63 -16.95 -13.23
C SER A 133 -7.09 -16.88 -14.66
N GLU A 134 -6.16 -15.96 -14.93
CA GLU A 134 -5.53 -15.84 -16.25
C GLU A 134 -4.72 -17.09 -16.64
N LEU A 135 -4.00 -17.67 -15.69
CA LEU A 135 -3.26 -18.93 -15.94
C LEU A 135 -4.18 -20.09 -16.25
N THR A 136 -5.36 -20.13 -15.65
CA THR A 136 -6.37 -21.19 -15.88
C THR A 136 -7.03 -21.03 -17.24
N ASP A 137 -7.38 -19.80 -17.65
CA ASP A 137 -7.99 -19.51 -18.94
C ASP A 137 -7.03 -19.80 -20.11
N ILE A 138 -5.74 -19.52 -19.93
CA ILE A 138 -4.72 -19.83 -20.94
C ILE A 138 -4.57 -21.34 -21.12
N LYS A 139 -4.53 -22.12 -20.02
CA LYS A 139 -4.50 -23.59 -20.11
C LYS A 139 -5.71 -24.15 -20.85
N ARG A 140 -6.89 -23.63 -20.52
CA ARG A 140 -8.14 -24.04 -21.19
C ARG A 140 -8.10 -23.77 -22.69
N ASN A 141 -7.59 -22.61 -23.10
CA ASN A 141 -7.49 -22.24 -24.53
C ASN A 141 -6.42 -23.06 -25.26
N GLU A 142 -5.30 -23.42 -24.62
CA GLU A 142 -4.29 -24.30 -25.18
C GLU A 142 -4.82 -25.74 -25.38
N GLU A 143 -5.69 -26.23 -24.49
CA GLU A 143 -6.34 -27.52 -24.62
C GLU A 143 -7.43 -27.52 -25.69
N ALA A 144 -8.20 -26.45 -25.82
CA ALA A 144 -9.22 -26.29 -26.85
C ALA A 144 -8.65 -26.16 -28.26
N GLY A 145 -7.47 -25.55 -28.41
CA GLY A 145 -6.78 -25.40 -29.70
C GLY A 145 -6.03 -26.65 -30.18
N LYS A 146 -5.96 -27.70 -29.35
CA LYS A 146 -5.37 -29.01 -29.68
C LYS A 146 -6.38 -30.07 -30.12
N LYS A 147 -7.65 -29.75 -30.06
CA LYS A 147 -8.76 -30.55 -30.63
C LYS A 147 -9.21 -30.03 -31.99
#